data_5c9aaf51aececa1045c7c851f7378e9a
#
_entry.id   5c9aaf51aececa1045c7c851f7378e9a
#
_cell.length_a   1.000
_cell.length_b   1.000
_cell.length_c   1.000
_cell.angle_alpha   90.00
_cell.angle_beta   90.00
_cell.angle_gamma   90.00
#
_symmetry.space_group_name_H-M   'P 1'
#
loop_
_entity.id
_entity.type
_entity.pdbx_description
1 polymer ?
#
loop_
_entity_poly.entity_id
_entity_poly.type
_entity_poly.pdbx_seq_one_letter_code
_entity_poly.pdbx_strand_id
1 'polypeptide(L)'
;RGLGMVFQSYALYPHMTIAENLSFGLRMAKGEHRLPDTEIVKRVQETAKLMELEDQLDKKPKQLSGGQRQRVALGRALIRQPKVLLMDEPLSNLDAELRHQMRAEIRRLHDALGTTTVYVTHDQIEAMTLADRIAILDQGVLQQHGAPLDVYNNPANDFVKGFLCKHIDEMVDTANNLFPRE
;
A
#
# COMPACT_ATOMS: atom_id res chain seq x y z
N ARG A 1 -0.37 18.03 9.90
CA ARG A 1 0.61 17.64 8.86
C ARG A 1 -0.08 16.61 7.98
N GLY A 2 -0.25 16.91 6.70
CA GLY A 2 -1.08 16.15 5.76
C GLY A 2 -0.44 14.87 5.22
N LEU A 3 0.42 14.17 5.99
CA LEU A 3 1.09 12.94 5.58
C LEU A 3 0.58 11.74 6.39
N GLY A 4 0.22 10.66 5.69
CA GLY A 4 0.03 9.33 6.24
C GLY A 4 1.22 8.45 5.85
N MET A 5 1.59 7.46 6.70
CA MET A 5 2.68 6.54 6.38
C MET A 5 2.33 5.12 6.80
N VAL A 6 2.60 4.17 5.91
CA VAL A 6 2.52 2.73 6.13
C VAL A 6 3.93 2.18 6.01
N PHE A 7 4.41 1.53 7.06
CA PHE A 7 5.75 0.93 7.12
C PHE A 7 5.70 -0.54 6.72
N GLN A 8 6.79 -1.06 6.24
CA GLN A 8 7.00 -2.46 5.90
C GLN A 8 6.60 -3.43 7.03
N SER A 9 6.93 -3.09 8.29
CA SER A 9 6.59 -3.89 9.48
C SER A 9 5.17 -3.65 10.02
N TYR A 10 4.35 -2.84 9.30
CA TYR A 10 3.03 -2.35 9.74
C TYR A 10 3.07 -1.45 10.98
N ALA A 11 4.09 -1.53 11.81
CA ALA A 11 4.33 -0.75 13.04
C ALA A 11 3.08 -0.64 13.95
N LEU A 12 2.30 -1.73 14.07
CA LEU A 12 1.12 -1.79 14.95
C LEU A 12 1.53 -1.86 16.42
N TYR A 13 0.74 -1.25 17.29
CA TYR A 13 0.94 -1.32 18.74
C TYR A 13 0.38 -2.66 19.25
N PRO A 14 1.24 -3.63 19.67
CA PRO A 14 0.80 -5.01 19.90
C PRO A 14 -0.06 -5.17 21.17
N HIS A 15 0.01 -4.24 22.10
CA HIS A 15 -0.75 -4.22 23.36
C HIS A 15 -2.13 -3.57 23.22
N MET A 16 -2.36 -2.81 22.16
CA MET A 16 -3.60 -2.11 21.86
C MET A 16 -4.54 -2.98 21.02
N THR A 17 -5.86 -2.77 21.18
CA THR A 17 -6.88 -3.31 20.27
C THR A 17 -6.78 -2.66 18.89
N ILE A 18 -7.50 -3.19 17.92
CA ILE A 18 -7.55 -2.59 16.57
C ILE A 18 -8.22 -1.22 16.61
N ALA A 19 -9.31 -1.06 17.36
CA ALA A 19 -9.94 0.25 17.57
C ALA A 19 -8.97 1.28 18.16
N GLU A 20 -8.17 0.88 19.16
CA GLU A 20 -7.14 1.73 19.77
C GLU A 20 -6.00 2.05 18.78
N ASN A 21 -5.54 1.06 18.00
CA ASN A 21 -4.54 1.27 16.95
C ASN A 21 -5.02 2.31 15.92
N LEU A 22 -6.25 2.19 15.44
CA LEU A 22 -6.84 3.13 14.49
C LEU A 22 -6.97 4.54 15.10
N SER A 23 -7.50 4.65 16.32
CA SER A 23 -7.77 5.93 16.97
C SER A 23 -6.53 6.63 17.54
N PHE A 24 -5.42 5.93 17.73
CA PHE A 24 -4.24 6.43 18.46
C PHE A 24 -3.77 7.80 17.97
N GLY A 25 -3.57 7.95 16.66
CA GLY A 25 -3.09 9.21 16.08
C GLY A 25 -4.06 10.37 16.24
N LEU A 26 -5.37 10.11 16.30
CA LEU A 26 -6.40 11.12 16.56
C LEU A 26 -6.44 11.52 18.03
N ARG A 27 -6.32 10.55 18.94
CA ARG A 27 -6.31 10.79 20.40
C ARG A 27 -5.06 11.56 20.88
N MET A 28 -3.92 11.37 20.19
CA MET A 28 -2.67 12.08 20.49
C MET A 28 -2.62 13.49 19.89
N ALA A 29 -3.59 13.89 19.07
CA ALA A 29 -3.66 15.22 18.50
C ALA A 29 -3.90 16.27 19.62
N LYS A 30 -3.21 17.42 19.50
CA LYS A 30 -3.28 18.53 20.46
C LYS A 30 -3.75 19.81 19.76
N GLY A 31 -4.24 20.75 20.57
CA GLY A 31 -4.66 22.08 20.09
C GLY A 31 -5.85 22.00 19.13
N GLU A 32 -5.81 22.76 18.06
CA GLU A 32 -6.88 22.87 17.04
C GLU A 32 -7.15 21.56 16.28
N HIS A 33 -6.23 20.59 16.36
CA HIS A 33 -6.38 19.28 15.70
C HIS A 33 -7.03 18.22 16.60
N ARG A 34 -7.37 18.56 17.84
CA ARG A 34 -8.03 17.65 18.76
C ARG A 34 -9.50 17.49 18.38
N LEU A 35 -9.91 16.26 18.14
CA LEU A 35 -11.28 15.90 17.84
C LEU A 35 -12.03 15.49 19.12
N PRO A 36 -13.35 15.73 19.21
CA PRO A 36 -14.21 15.15 20.23
C PRO A 36 -14.20 13.62 20.15
N ASP A 37 -14.39 12.94 21.28
CA ASP A 37 -14.39 11.47 21.32
C ASP A 37 -15.49 10.87 20.44
N THR A 38 -16.64 11.52 20.33
CA THR A 38 -17.74 11.11 19.42
C THR A 38 -17.30 11.09 17.96
N GLU A 39 -16.55 12.10 17.52
CA GLU A 39 -16.02 12.17 16.17
C GLU A 39 -14.91 11.12 15.94
N ILE A 40 -14.08 10.86 16.95
CA ILE A 40 -13.06 9.80 16.88
C ILE A 40 -13.72 8.44 16.71
N VAL A 41 -14.75 8.13 17.52
CA VAL A 41 -15.49 6.86 17.41
C VAL A 41 -16.12 6.71 16.03
N LYS A 42 -16.77 7.76 15.52
CA LYS A 42 -17.37 7.77 14.18
C LYS A 42 -16.31 7.45 13.10
N ARG A 43 -15.16 8.12 13.12
CA ARG A 43 -14.08 7.88 12.15
C ARG A 43 -13.51 6.47 12.25
N VAL A 44 -13.39 5.92 13.46
CA VAL A 44 -12.97 4.52 13.64
C VAL A 44 -13.94 3.57 12.97
N GLN A 45 -15.25 3.75 13.15
CA GLN A 45 -16.27 2.91 12.53
C GLN A 45 -16.27 3.04 10.99
N GLU A 46 -16.21 4.27 10.46
CA GLU A 46 -16.13 4.51 9.02
C GLU A 46 -14.86 3.89 8.41
N THR A 47 -13.71 4.03 9.09
CA THR A 47 -12.45 3.43 8.64
C THR A 47 -12.50 1.91 8.74
N ALA A 48 -13.04 1.34 9.81
CA ALA A 48 -13.19 -0.10 9.97
C ALA A 48 -14.07 -0.68 8.86
N LYS A 49 -15.16 -0.03 8.52
CA LYS A 49 -16.03 -0.42 7.40
C LYS A 49 -15.29 -0.35 6.05
N LEU A 50 -14.54 0.72 5.79
CA LEU A 50 -13.76 0.89 4.56
C LEU A 50 -12.70 -0.22 4.40
N MET A 51 -12.10 -0.67 5.54
CA MET A 51 -11.06 -1.69 5.61
C MET A 51 -11.61 -3.11 5.83
N GLU A 52 -12.93 -3.29 5.92
CA GLU A 52 -13.57 -4.58 6.23
C GLU A 52 -13.04 -5.18 7.55
N LEU A 53 -12.99 -4.37 8.61
CA LEU A 53 -12.43 -4.70 9.92
C LEU A 53 -13.44 -4.57 11.07
N GLU A 54 -14.76 -4.39 10.77
CA GLU A 54 -15.77 -4.13 11.81
C GLU A 54 -15.77 -5.18 12.91
N ASP A 55 -15.71 -6.47 12.53
CA ASP A 55 -15.70 -7.61 13.47
C ASP A 55 -14.34 -7.83 14.14
N GLN A 56 -13.34 -7.00 13.84
CA GLN A 56 -11.99 -7.16 14.36
C GLN A 56 -11.61 -6.09 15.40
N LEU A 57 -12.44 -5.08 15.62
CA LEU A 57 -12.10 -3.88 16.38
C LEU A 57 -11.63 -4.17 17.82
N ASP A 58 -12.17 -5.17 18.47
CA ASP A 58 -11.84 -5.56 19.85
C ASP A 58 -10.63 -6.52 19.95
N LYS A 59 -10.13 -7.02 18.81
CA LYS A 59 -8.98 -7.91 18.75
C LYS A 59 -7.67 -7.14 18.86
N LYS A 60 -6.61 -7.88 19.18
CA LYS A 60 -5.22 -7.37 19.15
C LYS A 60 -4.50 -7.84 17.88
N PRO A 61 -3.44 -7.16 17.44
CA PRO A 61 -2.72 -7.49 16.21
C PRO A 61 -2.28 -8.95 16.07
N LYS A 62 -1.91 -9.61 17.19
CA LYS A 62 -1.51 -11.03 17.20
C LYS A 62 -2.62 -12.01 16.80
N GLN A 63 -3.87 -11.57 16.85
CA GLN A 63 -5.06 -12.39 16.55
C GLN A 63 -5.49 -12.23 15.08
N LEU A 64 -4.78 -11.41 14.29
CA LEU A 64 -5.11 -11.10 12.91
C LEU A 64 -4.20 -11.84 11.93
N SER A 65 -4.72 -12.11 10.73
CA SER A 65 -3.93 -12.56 9.57
C SER A 65 -2.98 -11.46 9.08
N GLY A 66 -2.02 -11.80 8.20
CA GLY A 66 -1.12 -10.82 7.57
C GLY A 66 -1.86 -9.69 6.86
N GLY A 67 -2.82 -10.04 6.00
CA GLY A 67 -3.63 -9.06 5.28
C GLY A 67 -4.49 -8.19 6.20
N GLN A 68 -5.09 -8.77 7.25
CA GLN A 68 -5.83 -7.98 8.23
C GLN A 68 -4.92 -6.99 8.96
N ARG A 69 -3.70 -7.38 9.36
CA ARG A 69 -2.72 -6.44 9.96
C ARG A 69 -2.37 -5.30 9.01
N GLN A 70 -2.22 -5.60 7.72
CA GLN A 70 -1.96 -4.59 6.70
C GLN A 70 -3.15 -3.63 6.55
N ARG A 71 -4.38 -4.12 6.49
CA ARG A 71 -5.60 -3.28 6.46
C ARG A 71 -5.66 -2.34 7.68
N VAL A 72 -5.28 -2.82 8.86
CA VAL A 72 -5.17 -1.97 10.05
C VAL A 72 -4.12 -0.87 9.87
N ALA A 73 -2.94 -1.18 9.32
CA ALA A 73 -1.89 -0.20 9.07
C ALA A 73 -2.33 0.87 8.05
N LEU A 74 -3.00 0.44 6.97
CA LEU A 74 -3.62 1.35 5.99
C LEU A 74 -4.70 2.23 6.63
N GLY A 75 -5.63 1.63 7.37
CA GLY A 75 -6.69 2.36 8.07
C GLY A 75 -6.13 3.39 9.05
N ARG A 76 -5.07 3.04 9.80
CA ARG A 76 -4.39 3.96 10.71
C ARG A 76 -3.75 5.15 10.01
N ALA A 77 -3.23 4.96 8.80
CA ALA A 77 -2.69 6.04 8.00
C ALA A 77 -3.81 6.93 7.42
N LEU A 78 -4.90 6.31 6.94
CA LEU A 78 -6.00 6.97 6.25
C LEU A 78 -6.99 7.70 7.18
N ILE A 79 -7.22 7.22 8.41
CA ILE A 79 -8.18 7.80 9.36
C ILE A 79 -7.92 9.29 9.64
N ARG A 80 -6.68 9.74 9.44
CA ARG A 80 -6.27 11.14 9.57
C ARG A 80 -6.54 11.98 8.33
N GLN A 81 -7.09 11.38 7.27
CA GLN A 81 -7.38 12.03 5.98
C GLN A 81 -6.14 12.76 5.43
N PRO A 82 -5.04 12.04 5.17
CA PRO A 82 -3.81 12.66 4.71
C PRO A 82 -3.98 13.18 3.28
N LYS A 83 -3.23 14.26 2.94
CA LYS A 83 -3.12 14.74 1.56
C LYS A 83 -2.19 13.87 0.71
N VAL A 84 -1.21 13.25 1.35
CA VAL A 84 -0.25 12.33 0.72
C VAL A 84 -0.09 11.10 1.60
N LEU A 85 -0.15 9.93 0.98
CA LEU A 85 0.09 8.63 1.61
C LEU A 85 1.43 8.08 1.15
N LEU A 86 2.29 7.77 2.10
CA LEU A 86 3.58 7.13 1.86
C LEU A 86 3.48 5.66 2.24
N MET A 87 3.85 4.76 1.35
CA MET A 87 3.88 3.32 1.57
C MET A 87 5.28 2.79 1.30
N ASP A 88 5.90 2.20 2.33
CA ASP A 88 7.25 1.66 2.26
C ASP A 88 7.17 0.13 2.27
N GLU A 89 7.32 -0.49 1.10
CA GLU A 89 7.22 -1.93 0.86
C GLU A 89 6.05 -2.63 1.59
N PRO A 90 4.82 -2.13 1.48
CA PRO A 90 3.74 -2.58 2.36
C PRO A 90 3.32 -4.04 2.15
N LEU A 91 3.67 -4.66 1.01
CA LEU A 91 3.28 -6.04 0.66
C LEU A 91 4.41 -7.06 0.81
N SER A 92 5.63 -6.64 1.15
CA SER A 92 6.81 -7.50 1.15
C SER A 92 6.73 -8.69 2.13
N ASN A 93 5.98 -8.54 3.23
CA ASN A 93 5.83 -9.56 4.27
C ASN A 93 4.62 -10.50 4.06
N LEU A 94 3.98 -10.46 2.89
CA LEU A 94 2.84 -11.29 2.56
C LEU A 94 3.25 -12.44 1.62
N ASP A 95 2.55 -13.57 1.73
CA ASP A 95 2.63 -14.64 0.74
C ASP A 95 2.10 -14.19 -0.64
N ALA A 96 2.39 -14.96 -1.69
CA ALA A 96 2.10 -14.56 -3.06
C ALA A 96 0.59 -14.38 -3.34
N GLU A 97 -0.26 -15.25 -2.78
CA GLU A 97 -1.70 -15.19 -2.99
C GLU A 97 -2.30 -13.95 -2.32
N LEU A 98 -1.96 -13.75 -1.04
CA LEU A 98 -2.42 -12.61 -0.27
C LEU A 98 -1.88 -11.28 -0.85
N ARG A 99 -0.64 -11.27 -1.35
CA ARG A 99 -0.05 -10.13 -2.04
C ARG A 99 -0.85 -9.75 -3.29
N HIS A 100 -1.26 -10.76 -4.08
CA HIS A 100 -2.09 -10.52 -5.27
C HIS A 100 -3.45 -9.88 -4.89
N GLN A 101 -4.13 -10.40 -3.87
CA GLN A 101 -5.40 -9.86 -3.39
C GLN A 101 -5.23 -8.42 -2.87
N MET A 102 -4.19 -8.18 -2.07
CA MET A 102 -3.92 -6.87 -1.48
C MET A 102 -3.52 -5.80 -2.52
N ARG A 103 -2.87 -6.17 -3.62
CA ARG A 103 -2.62 -5.24 -4.73
C ARG A 103 -3.93 -4.70 -5.31
N ALA A 104 -4.88 -5.59 -5.63
CA ALA A 104 -6.18 -5.19 -6.15
C ALA A 104 -6.93 -4.27 -5.17
N GLU A 105 -6.84 -4.57 -3.86
CA GLU A 105 -7.47 -3.77 -2.82
C GLU A 105 -6.83 -2.38 -2.69
N ILE A 106 -5.50 -2.29 -2.68
CA ILE A 106 -4.78 -1.01 -2.62
C ILE A 106 -5.13 -0.14 -3.84
N ARG A 107 -5.19 -0.74 -5.05
CA ARG A 107 -5.58 0.01 -6.25
C ARG A 107 -7.00 0.53 -6.14
N ARG A 108 -7.95 -0.31 -5.73
CA ARG A 108 -9.36 0.09 -5.50
C ARG A 108 -9.48 1.24 -4.49
N LEU A 109 -8.75 1.15 -3.38
CA LEU A 109 -8.74 2.20 -2.35
C LEU A 109 -8.14 3.51 -2.87
N HIS A 110 -7.03 3.43 -3.62
CA HIS A 110 -6.42 4.60 -4.23
C HIS A 110 -7.39 5.32 -5.17
N ASP A 111 -8.06 4.58 -6.06
CA ASP A 111 -9.04 5.12 -7.00
C ASP A 111 -10.25 5.75 -6.29
N ALA A 112 -10.72 5.13 -5.20
CA ALA A 112 -11.86 5.63 -4.44
C ALA A 112 -11.54 6.89 -3.61
N LEU A 113 -10.32 7.01 -3.10
CA LEU A 113 -9.92 8.09 -2.20
C LEU A 113 -9.31 9.29 -2.93
N GLY A 114 -8.76 9.10 -4.14
CA GLY A 114 -8.08 10.16 -4.91
C GLY A 114 -6.89 10.80 -4.18
N THR A 115 -6.34 10.12 -3.17
CA THR A 115 -5.21 10.61 -2.38
C THR A 115 -3.91 10.38 -3.14
N THR A 116 -3.06 11.39 -3.26
CA THR A 116 -1.72 11.21 -3.82
C THR A 116 -0.94 10.19 -3.00
N THR A 117 -0.47 9.13 -3.66
CA THR A 117 0.27 8.04 -3.01
C THR A 117 1.68 7.95 -3.58
N VAL A 118 2.68 7.88 -2.69
CA VAL A 118 4.05 7.49 -3.02
C VAL A 118 4.25 6.08 -2.49
N TYR A 119 4.50 5.14 -3.40
CA TYR A 119 4.62 3.72 -3.12
C TYR A 119 6.03 3.26 -3.43
N VAL A 120 6.76 2.77 -2.44
CA VAL A 120 8.10 2.20 -2.59
C VAL A 120 7.97 0.68 -2.67
N THR A 121 8.57 0.08 -3.69
CA THR A 121 8.62 -1.38 -3.87
C THR A 121 9.85 -1.78 -4.67
N HIS A 122 10.30 -3.01 -4.49
CA HIS A 122 11.27 -3.68 -5.34
C HIS A 122 10.59 -4.70 -6.28
N ASP A 123 9.27 -4.88 -6.18
CA ASP A 123 8.49 -5.79 -7.02
C ASP A 123 8.01 -5.06 -8.29
N GLN A 124 8.48 -5.54 -9.45
CA GLN A 124 8.16 -4.95 -10.75
C GLN A 124 6.67 -5.04 -11.07
N ILE A 125 6.01 -6.13 -10.65
CA ILE A 125 4.58 -6.32 -10.88
C ILE A 125 3.76 -5.31 -10.08
N GLU A 126 4.17 -5.02 -8.84
CA GLU A 126 3.55 -3.96 -8.05
C GLU A 126 3.70 -2.60 -8.73
N ALA A 127 4.92 -2.25 -9.17
CA ALA A 127 5.18 -1.00 -9.86
C ALA A 127 4.34 -0.86 -11.14
N MET A 128 4.25 -1.92 -11.95
CA MET A 128 3.51 -1.91 -13.22
C MET A 128 1.99 -1.87 -13.05
N THR A 129 1.46 -2.46 -11.97
CA THR A 129 0.00 -2.63 -11.79
C THR A 129 -0.65 -1.60 -10.88
N LEU A 130 0.12 -1.01 -9.95
CA LEU A 130 -0.42 -0.06 -8.98
C LEU A 130 -0.20 1.39 -9.38
N ALA A 131 0.89 1.70 -10.10
CA ALA A 131 1.30 3.08 -10.30
C ALA A 131 0.67 3.73 -11.54
N ASP A 132 0.33 5.01 -11.43
CA ASP A 132 0.05 5.86 -12.59
C ASP A 132 1.36 6.36 -13.23
N ARG A 133 2.40 6.51 -12.42
CA ARG A 133 3.78 6.83 -12.83
C ARG A 133 4.78 6.08 -11.98
N ILE A 134 5.84 5.58 -12.60
CA ILE A 134 6.96 4.93 -11.91
C ILE A 134 8.21 5.79 -12.00
N ALA A 135 9.06 5.68 -10.99
CA ALA A 135 10.40 6.25 -10.95
C ALA A 135 11.39 5.12 -10.59
N ILE A 136 12.34 4.84 -11.46
CA ILE A 136 13.36 3.82 -11.26
C ILE A 136 14.63 4.50 -10.78
N LEU A 137 15.12 4.06 -9.61
CA LEU A 137 16.34 4.57 -9.00
C LEU A 137 17.40 3.48 -8.95
N ASP A 138 18.65 3.86 -9.22
CA ASP A 138 19.82 3.03 -8.97
C ASP A 138 20.82 3.83 -8.13
N GLN A 139 21.24 3.26 -6.99
CA GLN A 139 22.16 3.88 -6.03
C GLN A 139 21.80 5.34 -5.69
N GLY A 140 20.49 5.64 -5.56
CA GLY A 140 19.98 6.96 -5.24
C GLY A 140 19.89 7.92 -6.44
N VAL A 141 20.27 7.49 -7.64
CA VAL A 141 20.18 8.26 -8.87
C VAL A 141 18.94 7.85 -9.67
N LEU A 142 18.14 8.84 -10.06
CA LEU A 142 16.97 8.62 -10.91
C LEU A 142 17.41 8.19 -12.31
N GLN A 143 17.08 6.98 -12.71
CA GLN A 143 17.41 6.44 -14.03
C GLN A 143 16.34 6.77 -15.07
N GLN A 144 15.07 6.62 -14.71
CA GLN A 144 13.94 6.95 -15.57
C GLN A 144 12.68 7.15 -14.76
N HIS A 145 11.75 7.98 -15.26
CA HIS A 145 10.39 8.08 -14.76
C HIS A 145 9.39 8.22 -15.91
N GLY A 146 8.17 7.73 -15.73
CA GLY A 146 7.11 7.80 -16.74
C GLY A 146 5.90 6.97 -16.39
N ALA A 147 4.93 6.88 -17.31
CA ALA A 147 3.88 5.90 -17.19
C ALA A 147 4.48 4.48 -17.33
N PRO A 148 3.95 3.47 -16.61
CA PRO A 148 4.52 2.12 -16.61
C PRO A 148 4.79 1.55 -18.01
N LEU A 149 3.81 1.63 -18.91
CA LEU A 149 3.95 1.12 -20.28
C LEU A 149 4.97 1.91 -21.12
N ASP A 150 5.09 3.22 -20.90
CA ASP A 150 6.08 4.02 -21.62
C ASP A 150 7.50 3.64 -21.23
N VAL A 151 7.73 3.42 -19.93
CA VAL A 151 9.04 3.00 -19.42
C VAL A 151 9.39 1.58 -19.86
N TYR A 152 8.40 0.68 -19.89
CA TYR A 152 8.57 -0.69 -20.37
C TYR A 152 8.93 -0.73 -21.87
N ASN A 153 8.20 0.02 -22.72
CA ASN A 153 8.39 0.02 -24.15
C ASN A 153 9.65 0.79 -24.60
N ASN A 154 10.07 1.79 -23.82
CA ASN A 154 11.18 2.68 -24.16
C ASN A 154 12.14 2.85 -22.98
N PRO A 155 12.85 1.78 -22.55
CA PRO A 155 13.80 1.86 -21.44
C PRO A 155 14.96 2.80 -21.80
N ALA A 156 15.29 3.71 -20.87
CA ALA A 156 16.32 4.74 -21.10
C ALA A 156 17.76 4.17 -21.16
N ASN A 157 17.99 3.02 -20.54
CA ASN A 157 19.29 2.37 -20.50
C ASN A 157 19.16 0.87 -20.17
N ASP A 158 20.28 0.14 -20.24
CA ASP A 158 20.34 -1.30 -19.99
C ASP A 158 19.95 -1.69 -18.55
N PHE A 159 20.20 -0.80 -17.58
CA PHE A 159 19.78 -1.04 -16.19
C PHE A 159 18.25 -1.07 -16.09
N VAL A 160 17.56 -0.06 -16.64
CA VAL A 160 16.08 0.00 -16.65
C VAL A 160 15.50 -1.19 -17.37
N LYS A 161 16.06 -1.54 -18.56
CA LYS A 161 15.67 -2.71 -19.33
C LYS A 161 15.83 -4.00 -18.53
N GLY A 162 16.99 -4.20 -17.92
CA GLY A 162 17.27 -5.40 -17.14
C GLY A 162 16.42 -5.51 -15.87
N PHE A 163 16.17 -4.37 -15.20
CA PHE A 163 15.39 -4.35 -13.98
C PHE A 163 13.90 -4.57 -14.23
N LEU A 164 13.29 -3.90 -15.21
CA LEU A 164 11.85 -3.91 -15.42
C LEU A 164 11.41 -4.94 -16.48
N CYS A 165 12.06 -4.95 -17.65
CA CYS A 165 11.55 -5.69 -18.79
C CYS A 165 11.89 -7.18 -18.70
N LYS A 166 13.11 -7.54 -18.32
CA LYS A 166 13.57 -8.93 -18.34
C LYS A 166 12.67 -9.88 -17.55
N HIS A 167 12.30 -9.50 -16.33
CA HIS A 167 11.46 -10.34 -15.48
C HIS A 167 10.02 -10.48 -16.03
N ILE A 168 9.47 -9.41 -16.58
CA ILE A 168 8.13 -9.41 -17.18
C ILE A 168 8.14 -10.25 -18.46
N ASP A 169 9.16 -10.10 -19.31
CA ASP A 169 9.32 -10.87 -20.54
C ASP A 169 9.46 -12.37 -20.23
N GLU A 170 10.26 -12.75 -19.25
CA GLU A 170 10.41 -14.14 -18.78
C GLU A 170 9.07 -14.74 -18.30
N MET A 171 8.24 -13.97 -17.62
CA MET A 171 6.90 -14.40 -17.20
C MET A 171 5.96 -14.59 -18.40
N VAL A 172 5.98 -13.66 -19.34
CA VAL A 172 5.16 -13.73 -20.56
C VAL A 172 5.58 -14.92 -21.43
N ASP A 173 6.88 -15.12 -21.62
CA ASP A 173 7.42 -16.24 -22.39
C ASP A 173 7.09 -17.59 -21.73
N THR A 174 7.20 -17.67 -20.41
CA THR A 174 6.81 -18.87 -19.66
C THR A 174 5.31 -19.15 -19.84
N ALA A 175 4.46 -18.14 -19.72
CA ALA A 175 3.02 -18.30 -19.92
C ALA A 175 2.68 -18.73 -21.37
N ASN A 176 3.32 -18.14 -22.38
CA ASN A 176 3.12 -18.53 -23.80
C ASN A 176 3.59 -19.96 -24.09
N ASN A 177 4.67 -20.42 -23.44
CA ASN A 177 5.15 -21.79 -23.60
C ASN A 177 4.23 -22.82 -22.91
N LEU A 178 3.61 -22.47 -21.80
CA LEU A 178 2.68 -23.34 -21.07
C LEU A 178 1.28 -23.36 -21.70
N PHE A 179 0.87 -22.25 -22.31
CA PHE A 179 -0.44 -22.05 -22.92
C PHE A 179 -0.27 -21.45 -24.32
N PRO A 180 0.23 -22.23 -25.32
CA PRO A 180 0.40 -21.74 -26.68
C PRO A 180 -0.97 -21.28 -27.21
N ARG A 181 -1.03 -20.05 -27.72
CA ARG A 181 -2.22 -19.55 -28.41
C ARG A 181 -2.29 -20.21 -29.79
N GLU A 182 -3.38 -20.88 -30.08
CA GLU A 182 -3.69 -21.40 -31.42
C GLU A 182 -3.81 -20.27 -32.47
#